data_0f12c37ded6190fb75a91dd9441d1e67
#
_entry.id   0f12c37ded6190fb75a91dd9441d1e67
#
_cell.length_a   1.000
_cell.length_b   1.000
_cell.length_c   1.000
_cell.angle_alpha   90.00
_cell.angle_beta   90.00
_cell.angle_gamma   90.00
#
_symmetry.space_group_name_H-M   'P 1'
#
loop_
_entity.id
_entity.type
_entity.pdbx_description
1 polymer ?
#
loop_
_entity_poly.entity_id
_entity_poly.type
_entity_poly.pdbx_seq_one_letter_code
_entity_poly.pdbx_strand_id
1 'polypeptide(L)'
;ERFRMSDRSVTVKGLAEMDVKSDFAVWTLGFRRGGDQFAEVQKGLSEDRQRVLDFLREQGFTDEELEVRPLQVQDLLAREWASRDVALRFNGQGQVLVKSERVDAVGKAANAIDPLIMAGVQLDTEMNGFAGPRYQLRGFNELKPQLLEAATSNAREQATRFADDAGATLGRLKNANQGVIRVIDDDGSDMDSGRTVGKRLRVVSTFEYTLD
;
A
#
# COMPACT_ATOMS: atom_id res chain seq x y z
N GLU A 1 -52.09 30.71 -13.76
CA GLU A 1 -50.67 30.67 -13.31
C GLU A 1 -50.54 29.61 -12.24
N ARG A 2 -50.12 28.40 -12.62
CA ARG A 2 -49.68 27.39 -11.68
C ARG A 2 -48.27 27.80 -11.21
N PHE A 3 -48.21 28.40 -10.03
CA PHE A 3 -46.94 28.52 -9.30
C PHE A 3 -46.42 27.11 -9.08
N ARG A 4 -45.25 26.80 -9.70
CA ARG A 4 -44.49 25.61 -9.38
C ARG A 4 -43.98 25.73 -7.94
N MET A 5 -44.70 25.16 -7.01
CA MET A 5 -44.20 24.90 -5.64
C MET A 5 -43.28 23.68 -5.61
N SER A 6 -42.45 23.50 -6.64
CA SER A 6 -41.83 22.16 -6.87
C SER A 6 -40.31 22.10 -6.77
N ASP A 7 -39.64 23.05 -6.10
CA ASP A 7 -38.19 22.97 -6.02
C ASP A 7 -37.64 23.14 -4.59
N ARG A 8 -38.36 22.63 -3.60
CA ARG A 8 -37.77 22.49 -2.29
C ARG A 8 -36.94 21.21 -2.28
N SER A 9 -35.64 21.36 -2.02
CA SER A 9 -34.75 20.24 -1.88
C SER A 9 -33.77 20.46 -0.74
N VAL A 10 -33.14 19.40 -0.28
CA VAL A 10 -32.06 19.43 0.68
C VAL A 10 -30.89 18.64 0.10
N THR A 11 -29.70 19.23 0.14
CA THR A 11 -28.46 18.57 -0.26
C THR A 11 -27.63 18.29 0.98
N VAL A 12 -27.27 17.02 1.16
CA VAL A 12 -26.47 16.55 2.30
C VAL A 12 -25.27 15.76 1.82
N LYS A 13 -24.25 15.74 2.64
CA LYS A 13 -23.08 14.91 2.45
C LYS A 13 -23.14 13.74 3.42
N GLY A 14 -23.05 12.53 2.90
CA GLY A 14 -22.90 11.32 3.70
C GLY A 14 -21.45 10.91 3.77
N LEU A 15 -20.94 10.78 4.99
CA LEU A 15 -19.60 10.27 5.25
C LEU A 15 -19.71 8.82 5.71
N ALA A 16 -18.82 7.98 5.18
CA ALA A 16 -18.59 6.66 5.75
C ALA A 16 -17.09 6.39 5.82
N GLU A 17 -16.68 5.75 6.89
CA GLU A 17 -15.31 5.29 7.12
C GLU A 17 -15.34 3.84 7.59
N MET A 18 -14.33 3.08 7.19
CA MET A 18 -14.16 1.69 7.59
C MET A 18 -12.69 1.41 7.79
N ASP A 19 -12.33 0.95 8.98
CA ASP A 19 -10.97 0.48 9.24
C ASP A 19 -10.86 -0.98 8.81
N VAL A 20 -9.88 -1.25 7.97
CA VAL A 20 -9.63 -2.57 7.40
C VAL A 20 -8.15 -2.90 7.47
N LYS A 21 -7.84 -4.17 7.39
CA LYS A 21 -6.46 -4.64 7.36
C LYS A 21 -6.04 -4.89 5.92
N SER A 22 -4.80 -4.48 5.57
CA SER A 22 -4.20 -4.85 4.28
C SER A 22 -4.24 -6.37 4.10
N ASP A 23 -4.47 -6.81 2.87
CA ASP A 23 -4.61 -8.22 2.52
C ASP A 23 -3.46 -8.73 1.66
N PHE A 24 -2.48 -7.89 1.38
CA PHE A 24 -1.32 -8.24 0.59
C PHE A 24 -0.10 -7.44 1.01
N ALA A 25 1.07 -8.08 0.96
CA ALA A 25 2.34 -7.42 1.24
C ALA A 25 3.36 -7.75 0.15
N VAL A 26 4.14 -6.76 -0.21
CA VAL A 26 5.31 -6.89 -1.08
C VAL A 26 6.54 -6.40 -0.31
N TRP A 27 7.53 -7.25 -0.18
CA TRP A 27 8.76 -6.93 0.52
C TRP A 27 9.94 -7.23 -0.39
N THR A 28 10.70 -6.19 -0.72
CA THR A 28 11.90 -6.32 -1.56
C THR A 28 13.13 -6.34 -0.68
N LEU A 29 13.84 -7.47 -0.70
CA LEU A 29 15.15 -7.60 -0.06
C LEU A 29 16.22 -7.40 -1.14
N GLY A 30 16.81 -6.22 -1.16
CA GLY A 30 17.95 -5.91 -1.99
C GLY A 30 19.25 -6.13 -1.21
N PHE A 31 20.25 -6.64 -1.86
CA PHE A 31 21.57 -6.82 -1.27
C PHE A 31 22.66 -6.43 -2.26
N ARG A 32 23.78 -5.98 -1.73
CA ARG A 32 24.91 -5.47 -2.52
C ARG A 32 26.21 -6.12 -2.11
N ARG A 33 27.12 -6.15 -3.06
CA ARG A 33 28.49 -6.59 -2.83
C ARG A 33 29.43 -5.85 -3.79
N GLY A 34 30.53 -5.34 -3.27
CA GLY A 34 31.58 -4.74 -4.07
C GLY A 34 32.84 -5.59 -4.07
N GLY A 35 33.70 -5.39 -5.03
CA GLY A 35 35.00 -6.07 -5.11
C GLY A 35 35.78 -5.69 -6.34
N ASP A 36 37.04 -6.16 -6.40
CA ASP A 36 37.96 -5.89 -7.50
C ASP A 36 38.00 -7.02 -8.53
N GLN A 37 37.41 -8.15 -8.24
CA GLN A 37 37.37 -9.32 -9.10
C GLN A 37 35.91 -9.69 -9.41
N PHE A 38 35.56 -9.73 -10.69
CA PHE A 38 34.23 -10.06 -11.14
C PHE A 38 33.71 -11.39 -10.59
N ALA A 39 34.53 -12.45 -10.71
CA ALA A 39 34.14 -13.78 -10.27
C ALA A 39 33.88 -13.86 -8.76
N GLU A 40 34.63 -13.15 -7.96
CA GLU A 40 34.42 -13.09 -6.50
C GLU A 40 33.14 -12.38 -6.13
N VAL A 41 32.84 -11.26 -6.81
CA VAL A 41 31.58 -10.51 -6.59
C VAL A 41 30.38 -11.37 -7.00
N GLN A 42 30.46 -12.02 -8.15
CA GLN A 42 29.38 -12.90 -8.62
C GLN A 42 29.12 -14.06 -7.65
N LYS A 43 30.20 -14.73 -7.21
CA LYS A 43 30.12 -15.84 -6.25
C LYS A 43 29.52 -15.37 -4.93
N GLY A 44 30.00 -14.24 -4.40
CA GLY A 44 29.50 -13.67 -3.15
C GLY A 44 28.03 -13.29 -3.22
N LEU A 45 27.58 -12.72 -4.33
CA LEU A 45 26.15 -12.41 -4.54
C LEU A 45 25.29 -13.67 -4.57
N SER A 46 25.77 -14.72 -5.21
CA SER A 46 25.07 -16.01 -5.27
C SER A 46 24.93 -16.62 -3.87
N GLU A 47 25.97 -16.53 -3.05
CA GLU A 47 25.93 -16.96 -1.65
C GLU A 47 25.00 -16.11 -0.80
N ASP A 48 25.02 -14.80 -0.98
CA ASP A 48 24.11 -13.89 -0.28
C ASP A 48 22.65 -14.16 -0.65
N ARG A 49 22.37 -14.38 -1.93
CA ARG A 49 21.03 -14.75 -2.38
C ARG A 49 20.55 -16.04 -1.74
N GLN A 50 21.42 -17.04 -1.65
CA GLN A 50 21.06 -18.30 -1.00
C GLN A 50 20.75 -18.11 0.49
N ARG A 51 21.52 -17.27 1.19
CA ARG A 51 21.25 -16.93 2.60
C ARG A 51 19.91 -16.24 2.77
N VAL A 52 19.58 -15.32 1.86
CA VAL A 52 18.27 -14.64 1.87
C VAL A 52 17.14 -15.63 1.66
N LEU A 53 17.26 -16.53 0.68
CA LEU A 53 16.26 -17.56 0.42
C LEU A 53 16.10 -18.54 1.59
N ASP A 54 17.20 -18.98 2.18
CA ASP A 54 17.15 -19.88 3.34
C ASP A 54 16.45 -19.20 4.54
N PHE A 55 16.77 -17.94 4.79
CA PHE A 55 16.12 -17.14 5.82
C PHE A 55 14.60 -17.08 5.60
N LEU A 56 14.18 -16.74 4.38
CA LEU A 56 12.77 -16.61 4.05
C LEU A 56 12.01 -17.94 4.16
N ARG A 57 12.63 -19.04 3.77
CA ARG A 57 12.06 -20.38 3.94
C ARG A 57 11.94 -20.77 5.41
N GLU A 58 12.91 -20.43 6.23
CA GLU A 58 12.84 -20.61 7.68
C GLU A 58 11.73 -19.78 8.33
N GLN A 59 11.43 -18.61 7.76
CA GLN A 59 10.29 -17.79 8.19
C GLN A 59 8.95 -18.36 7.70
N GLY A 60 8.95 -19.43 6.93
CA GLY A 60 7.75 -20.15 6.50
C GLY A 60 7.20 -19.73 5.13
N PHE A 61 7.93 -18.96 4.34
CA PHE A 61 7.49 -18.59 3.00
C PHE A 61 7.70 -19.73 2.02
N THR A 62 6.70 -19.92 1.15
CA THR A 62 6.74 -20.92 0.08
C THR A 62 7.38 -20.32 -1.18
N ASP A 63 7.77 -21.19 -2.10
CA ASP A 63 8.39 -20.74 -3.36
C ASP A 63 7.45 -19.88 -4.21
N GLU A 64 6.14 -20.10 -4.13
CA GLU A 64 5.14 -19.25 -4.80
C GLU A 64 5.10 -17.82 -4.25
N GLU A 65 5.49 -17.64 -2.99
CA GLU A 65 5.56 -16.32 -2.36
C GLU A 65 6.88 -15.59 -2.62
N LEU A 66 7.86 -16.27 -3.24
CA LEU A 66 9.19 -15.72 -3.49
C LEU A 66 9.42 -15.51 -4.97
N GLU A 67 9.92 -14.31 -5.31
CA GLU A 67 10.37 -13.98 -6.66
C GLU A 67 11.86 -13.66 -6.60
N VAL A 68 12.67 -14.46 -7.29
CA VAL A 68 14.12 -14.28 -7.37
C VAL A 68 14.45 -13.54 -8.65
N ARG A 69 15.11 -12.39 -8.51
CA ARG A 69 15.54 -11.61 -9.67
C ARG A 69 16.97 -11.91 -10.06
N PRO A 70 17.33 -11.74 -11.34
CA PRO A 70 18.70 -11.96 -11.80
C PRO A 70 19.70 -11.10 -11.04
N LEU A 71 20.88 -11.66 -10.78
CA LEU A 71 22.00 -10.91 -10.23
C LEU A 71 22.55 -9.97 -11.28
N GLN A 72 22.98 -8.79 -10.87
CA GLN A 72 23.58 -7.78 -11.74
C GLN A 72 24.93 -7.37 -11.18
N VAL A 73 25.94 -7.37 -12.03
CA VAL A 73 27.27 -6.88 -11.67
C VAL A 73 27.67 -5.78 -12.64
N GLN A 74 28.02 -4.63 -12.10
CA GLN A 74 28.39 -3.46 -12.86
C GLN A 74 29.90 -3.25 -12.76
N ASP A 75 30.56 -3.13 -13.92
CA ASP A 75 31.96 -2.70 -13.99
C ASP A 75 32.02 -1.17 -13.99
N LEU A 76 32.49 -0.59 -12.90
CA LEU A 76 32.53 0.86 -12.72
C LEU A 76 33.58 1.55 -13.61
N LEU A 77 34.55 0.79 -14.11
CA LEU A 77 35.56 1.31 -15.03
C LEU A 77 35.16 1.22 -16.52
N ALA A 78 34.09 0.47 -16.84
CA ALA A 78 33.61 0.32 -18.21
C ALA A 78 32.68 1.47 -18.63
N ARG A 79 32.42 2.45 -17.75
CA ARG A 79 31.58 3.60 -18.06
C ARG A 79 32.35 4.64 -18.85
N GLU A 80 31.71 5.27 -19.82
CA GLU A 80 32.28 6.34 -20.65
C GLU A 80 32.81 7.53 -19.81
N TRP A 81 32.19 7.76 -18.64
CA TRP A 81 32.52 8.84 -17.71
C TRP A 81 33.08 8.34 -16.38
N ALA A 82 33.74 7.18 -16.39
CA ALA A 82 34.22 6.57 -15.15
C ALA A 82 35.36 7.43 -14.55
N SER A 83 35.23 7.73 -13.24
CA SER A 83 36.34 8.24 -12.44
C SER A 83 37.34 7.10 -12.21
N ARG A 84 38.64 7.37 -12.41
CA ARG A 84 39.68 6.39 -12.09
C ARG A 84 39.93 6.19 -10.61
N ASP A 85 39.26 7.00 -9.76
CA ASP A 85 39.38 7.00 -8.31
C ASP A 85 38.31 6.15 -7.61
N VAL A 86 37.73 5.15 -8.29
CA VAL A 86 36.79 4.23 -7.65
C VAL A 86 37.54 3.31 -6.69
N ALA A 87 37.01 3.17 -5.47
CA ALA A 87 37.56 2.30 -4.45
C ALA A 87 37.47 0.81 -4.82
N LEU A 88 36.41 0.44 -5.54
CA LEU A 88 36.15 -0.91 -6.01
C LEU A 88 35.75 -0.87 -7.48
N ARG A 89 36.22 -1.82 -8.26
CA ARG A 89 35.94 -1.90 -9.69
C ARG A 89 34.52 -2.39 -9.98
N PHE A 90 34.08 -3.40 -9.25
CA PHE A 90 32.77 -4.03 -9.49
C PHE A 90 31.81 -3.75 -8.36
N ASN A 91 30.60 -3.44 -8.73
CA ASN A 91 29.46 -3.32 -7.81
C ASN A 91 28.38 -4.28 -8.25
N GLY A 92 28.04 -5.21 -7.37
CA GLY A 92 27.01 -6.21 -7.62
C GLY A 92 25.79 -6.00 -6.76
N GLN A 93 24.63 -6.38 -7.29
CA GLN A 93 23.38 -6.32 -6.57
C GLN A 93 22.46 -7.48 -6.95
N GLY A 94 21.62 -7.84 -6.01
CA GLY A 94 20.59 -8.83 -6.21
C GLY A 94 19.33 -8.45 -5.45
N GLN A 95 18.21 -9.04 -5.81
CA GLN A 95 16.93 -8.82 -5.15
C GLN A 95 16.17 -10.14 -5.04
N VAL A 96 15.52 -10.32 -3.91
CA VAL A 96 14.49 -11.32 -3.69
C VAL A 96 13.25 -10.58 -3.19
N LEU A 97 12.10 -10.83 -3.82
CA LEU A 97 10.83 -10.24 -3.42
C LEU A 97 9.97 -11.28 -2.73
N VAL A 98 9.35 -10.88 -1.64
CA VAL A 98 8.28 -11.64 -0.98
C VAL A 98 6.96 -11.01 -1.39
N LYS A 99 6.05 -11.80 -1.96
CA LYS A 99 4.70 -11.38 -2.33
C LYS A 99 3.73 -12.35 -1.67
N SER A 100 2.99 -11.89 -0.68
CA SER A 100 2.18 -12.77 0.16
C SER A 100 0.91 -12.10 0.66
N GLU A 101 -0.15 -12.90 0.77
CA GLU A 101 -1.38 -12.49 1.46
C GLU A 101 -1.20 -12.55 2.99
N ARG A 102 -0.17 -13.23 3.47
CA ARG A 102 0.12 -13.37 4.90
C ARG A 102 0.89 -12.16 5.42
N VAL A 103 0.19 -11.02 5.50
CA VAL A 103 0.79 -9.72 5.84
C VAL A 103 1.49 -9.72 7.19
N ASP A 104 0.94 -10.41 8.19
CA ASP A 104 1.55 -10.49 9.53
C ASP A 104 2.84 -11.29 9.52
N ALA A 105 2.89 -12.37 8.75
CA ALA A 105 4.10 -13.18 8.59
C ALA A 105 5.22 -12.36 7.91
N VAL A 106 4.88 -11.55 6.93
CA VAL A 106 5.84 -10.67 6.25
C VAL A 106 6.38 -9.62 7.22
N GLY A 107 5.52 -8.97 8.00
CA GLY A 107 5.94 -8.00 9.01
C GLY A 107 6.83 -8.61 10.08
N LYS A 108 6.49 -9.80 10.55
CA LYS A 108 7.29 -10.54 11.53
C LYS A 108 8.68 -10.88 10.98
N ALA A 109 8.76 -11.37 9.74
CA ALA A 109 10.02 -11.69 9.09
C ALA A 109 10.90 -10.45 8.89
N ALA A 110 10.31 -9.32 8.51
CA ALA A 110 11.02 -8.05 8.34
C ALA A 110 11.65 -7.58 9.66
N ASN A 111 10.99 -7.81 10.79
CA ASN A 111 11.53 -7.49 12.12
C ASN A 111 12.57 -8.49 12.62
N ALA A 112 12.69 -9.66 11.98
CA ALA A 112 13.61 -10.72 12.38
C ALA A 112 14.83 -10.83 11.44
N ILE A 113 15.18 -9.77 10.73
CA ILE A 113 16.18 -9.77 9.65
C ILE A 113 17.64 -9.80 10.15
N ASP A 114 17.87 -9.51 11.41
CA ASP A 114 19.22 -9.39 11.98
C ASP A 114 20.17 -10.56 11.66
N PRO A 115 19.73 -11.82 11.66
CA PRO A 115 20.63 -12.94 11.30
C PRO A 115 21.25 -12.81 9.92
N LEU A 116 20.58 -12.21 8.95
CA LEU A 116 21.15 -11.95 7.62
C LEU A 116 22.29 -10.94 7.67
N ILE A 117 22.09 -9.88 8.43
CA ILE A 117 23.10 -8.83 8.63
C ILE A 117 24.31 -9.43 9.33
N MET A 118 24.09 -10.23 10.36
CA MET A 118 25.15 -10.92 11.11
C MET A 118 25.91 -11.94 10.26
N ALA A 119 25.24 -12.55 9.28
CA ALA A 119 25.87 -13.47 8.32
C ALA A 119 26.69 -12.75 7.23
N GLY A 120 26.71 -11.42 7.23
CA GLY A 120 27.47 -10.61 6.31
C GLY A 120 26.75 -10.23 5.01
N VAL A 121 25.43 -10.43 4.97
CA VAL A 121 24.63 -9.95 3.84
C VAL A 121 24.44 -8.44 3.97
N GLN A 122 24.95 -7.69 3.02
CA GLN A 122 24.80 -6.24 2.98
C GLN A 122 23.45 -5.90 2.35
N LEU A 123 22.44 -5.69 3.18
CA LEU A 123 21.12 -5.33 2.73
C LEU A 123 21.08 -3.88 2.27
N ASP A 124 20.39 -3.66 1.16
CA ASP A 124 20.19 -2.32 0.61
C ASP A 124 18.99 -1.65 1.30
N THR A 125 19.27 -0.60 2.07
CA THR A 125 18.27 0.15 2.81
C THR A 125 17.83 1.44 2.10
N GLU A 126 18.45 1.76 0.95
CA GLU A 126 18.34 3.11 0.38
C GLU A 126 17.44 3.24 -0.86
N MET A 127 16.78 2.20 -1.31
CA MET A 127 15.81 2.36 -2.39
C MET A 127 14.62 3.20 -1.90
N ASN A 128 14.68 4.50 -2.14
CA ASN A 128 13.67 5.50 -1.77
C ASN A 128 13.48 5.76 -0.27
N GLY A 129 14.52 5.55 0.53
CA GLY A 129 14.48 5.86 1.97
C GLY A 129 13.56 4.96 2.78
N PHE A 130 13.15 3.82 2.24
CA PHE A 130 12.29 2.89 2.95
C PHE A 130 12.68 1.43 2.71
N ALA A 131 13.30 0.85 3.73
CA ALA A 131 13.56 -0.58 3.80
C ALA A 131 12.46 -1.27 4.60
N GLY A 132 11.60 -2.00 3.95
CA GLY A 132 10.55 -2.74 4.64
C GLY A 132 9.42 -3.16 3.71
N PRO A 133 8.48 -3.94 4.23
CA PRO A 133 7.32 -4.35 3.46
C PRO A 133 6.43 -3.18 3.08
N ARG A 134 5.79 -3.30 1.92
CA ARG A 134 4.69 -2.45 1.52
C ARG A 134 3.41 -3.24 1.61
N TYR A 135 2.42 -2.64 2.25
CA TYR A 135 1.13 -3.27 2.51
C TYR A 135 0.06 -2.66 1.61
N GLN A 136 -0.77 -3.51 1.04
CA GLN A 136 -1.79 -3.13 0.07
C GLN A 136 -3.13 -3.73 0.45
N LEU A 137 -4.19 -3.01 0.15
CA LEU A 137 -5.56 -3.52 0.20
C LEU A 137 -6.01 -3.82 -1.23
N ARG A 138 -5.93 -5.08 -1.64
CA ARG A 138 -6.33 -5.54 -2.98
C ARG A 138 -7.82 -5.84 -3.07
N GLY A 139 -8.42 -6.35 -2.00
CA GLY A 139 -9.85 -6.66 -1.92
C GLY A 139 -10.77 -5.45 -1.76
N PHE A 140 -10.32 -4.28 -2.15
CA PHE A 140 -11.02 -3.02 -2.03
C PHE A 140 -12.41 -3.04 -2.69
N ASN A 141 -12.54 -3.62 -3.88
CA ASN A 141 -13.80 -3.66 -4.63
C ASN A 141 -14.90 -4.45 -3.91
N GLU A 142 -14.54 -5.44 -3.12
CA GLU A 142 -15.51 -6.24 -2.35
C GLU A 142 -16.10 -5.47 -1.17
N LEU A 143 -15.39 -4.46 -0.69
CA LEU A 143 -15.80 -3.63 0.44
C LEU A 143 -16.63 -2.41 0.04
N LYS A 144 -16.60 -2.03 -1.25
CA LYS A 144 -17.33 -0.86 -1.77
C LYS A 144 -18.82 -0.85 -1.44
N PRO A 145 -19.59 -1.93 -1.69
CA PRO A 145 -21.02 -1.89 -1.46
C PRO A 145 -21.38 -1.56 -0.03
N GLN A 146 -20.68 -2.15 0.93
CA GLN A 146 -20.90 -1.92 2.36
C GLN A 146 -20.58 -0.47 2.76
N LEU A 147 -19.48 0.07 2.24
CA LEU A 147 -19.06 1.44 2.52
C LEU A 147 -20.06 2.45 1.95
N LEU A 148 -20.52 2.23 0.72
CA LEU A 148 -21.48 3.10 0.06
C LEU A 148 -22.85 3.04 0.71
N GLU A 149 -23.29 1.88 1.14
CA GLU A 149 -24.52 1.73 1.92
C GLU A 149 -24.46 2.54 3.22
N ALA A 150 -23.34 2.49 3.92
CA ALA A 150 -23.13 3.27 5.14
C ALA A 150 -23.17 4.78 4.87
N ALA A 151 -22.56 5.26 3.77
CA ALA A 151 -22.59 6.66 3.39
C ALA A 151 -24.00 7.13 3.04
N THR A 152 -24.75 6.31 2.31
CA THR A 152 -26.14 6.58 1.94
C THR A 152 -27.02 6.67 3.20
N SER A 153 -26.87 5.75 4.11
CA SER A 153 -27.60 5.72 5.38
C SER A 153 -27.30 6.95 6.24
N ASN A 154 -26.04 7.33 6.33
CA ASN A 154 -25.59 8.53 7.04
C ASN A 154 -26.20 9.81 6.44
N ALA A 155 -26.19 9.93 5.12
CA ALA A 155 -26.78 11.07 4.42
C ALA A 155 -28.30 11.17 4.65
N ARG A 156 -28.98 10.03 4.56
CA ARG A 156 -30.43 9.96 4.79
C ARG A 156 -30.79 10.39 6.21
N GLU A 157 -30.04 9.95 7.19
CA GLU A 157 -30.24 10.35 8.58
C GLU A 157 -30.11 11.87 8.77
N GLN A 158 -29.07 12.47 8.18
CA GLN A 158 -28.88 13.93 8.23
C GLN A 158 -29.99 14.68 7.50
N ALA A 159 -30.39 14.20 6.32
CA ALA A 159 -31.47 14.82 5.57
C ALA A 159 -32.81 14.77 6.31
N THR A 160 -33.11 13.65 6.98
CA THR A 160 -34.30 13.47 7.81
C THR A 160 -34.30 14.44 8.99
N ARG A 161 -33.20 14.60 9.69
CA ARG A 161 -33.05 15.58 10.78
C ARG A 161 -33.30 16.99 10.29
N PHE A 162 -32.70 17.35 9.14
CA PHE A 162 -32.90 18.67 8.56
C PHE A 162 -34.36 18.92 8.21
N ALA A 163 -35.02 17.96 7.59
CA ALA A 163 -36.45 18.06 7.25
C ALA A 163 -37.32 18.26 8.51
N ASP A 164 -37.08 17.47 9.56
CA ASP A 164 -37.79 17.55 10.83
C ASP A 164 -37.59 18.92 11.47
N ASP A 165 -36.39 19.45 11.53
CA ASP A 165 -36.07 20.78 12.08
C ASP A 165 -36.73 21.91 11.28
N ALA A 166 -36.88 21.73 9.98
CA ALA A 166 -37.53 22.71 9.09
C ALA A 166 -39.06 22.57 9.04
N GLY A 167 -39.64 21.61 9.75
CA GLY A 167 -41.07 21.34 9.70
C GLY A 167 -41.54 20.76 8.36
N ALA A 168 -40.64 20.12 7.61
CA ALA A 168 -40.88 19.51 6.31
C ALA A 168 -40.80 17.99 6.40
N THR A 169 -41.25 17.31 5.37
CA THR A 169 -41.14 15.85 5.23
C THR A 169 -40.11 15.55 4.17
N LEU A 170 -39.15 14.65 4.46
CA LEU A 170 -38.17 14.20 3.49
C LEU A 170 -38.86 13.40 2.39
N GLY A 171 -38.66 13.82 1.15
CA GLY A 171 -39.19 13.16 -0.03
C GLY A 171 -38.21 12.14 -0.62
N ARG A 172 -38.28 12.01 -1.94
CA ARG A 172 -37.48 11.05 -2.68
C ARG A 172 -36.10 11.61 -3.00
N LEU A 173 -35.16 10.70 -3.28
CA LEU A 173 -33.87 11.05 -3.80
C LEU A 173 -34.00 11.64 -5.22
N LYS A 174 -33.48 12.84 -5.40
CA LYS A 174 -33.50 13.58 -6.66
C LYS A 174 -32.21 13.42 -7.42
N ASN A 175 -31.08 13.47 -6.74
CA ASN A 175 -29.76 13.36 -7.32
C ASN A 175 -28.78 12.74 -6.32
N ALA A 176 -27.84 11.98 -6.81
CA ALA A 176 -26.77 11.38 -6.01
C ALA A 176 -25.45 11.46 -6.73
N ASN A 177 -24.41 11.87 -6.01
CA ASN A 177 -23.02 11.78 -6.44
C ASN A 177 -22.26 10.94 -5.42
N GLN A 178 -21.83 9.76 -5.83
CA GLN A 178 -21.20 8.77 -4.97
C GLN A 178 -19.88 9.24 -4.35
N GLY A 179 -19.19 10.17 -5.00
CA GLY A 179 -17.86 10.59 -4.59
C GLY A 179 -16.78 9.54 -4.86
N VAL A 180 -15.56 9.87 -4.49
CA VAL A 180 -14.39 8.99 -4.63
C VAL A 180 -14.12 8.30 -3.30
N ILE A 181 -13.93 6.99 -3.34
CA ILE A 181 -13.47 6.22 -2.18
C ILE A 181 -11.95 6.35 -2.10
N ARG A 182 -11.46 6.78 -0.94
CA ARG A 182 -10.03 6.90 -0.68
C ARG A 182 -9.57 5.82 0.28
N VAL A 183 -8.41 5.26 -0.01
CA VAL A 183 -7.67 4.39 0.91
C VAL A 183 -6.58 5.24 1.54
N ILE A 184 -6.58 5.31 2.85
CA ILE A 184 -5.59 6.08 3.62
C ILE A 184 -5.06 5.21 4.78
N ASP A 185 -3.99 5.65 5.41
CA ASP A 185 -3.52 5.01 6.65
C ASP A 185 -4.54 5.22 7.78
N ASP A 186 -4.58 4.30 8.72
CA ASP A 186 -5.50 4.36 9.86
C ASP A 186 -4.96 5.20 11.05
N ASP A 187 -3.83 5.88 10.86
CA ASP A 187 -3.15 6.67 11.88
C ASP A 187 -3.53 8.16 11.91
N GLY A 188 -4.56 8.54 11.13
CA GLY A 188 -5.01 9.92 11.02
C GLY A 188 -4.34 10.73 9.91
N SER A 189 -3.43 10.14 9.13
CA SER A 189 -2.86 10.79 7.95
C SER A 189 -3.85 10.79 6.79
N ASP A 190 -3.63 11.66 5.79
CA ASP A 190 -4.50 11.82 4.62
C ASP A 190 -4.02 10.99 3.41
N MET A 191 -3.06 10.10 3.59
CA MET A 191 -2.45 9.36 2.50
C MET A 191 -2.27 7.88 2.86
N ASP A 192 -2.14 7.05 1.82
CA ASP A 192 -1.69 5.67 1.93
C ASP A 192 -0.17 5.63 1.76
N SER A 193 0.55 5.49 2.85
CA SER A 193 2.02 5.39 2.83
C SER A 193 2.53 4.06 2.29
N GLY A 194 1.69 3.02 2.32
CA GLY A 194 2.08 1.64 2.06
C GLY A 194 2.84 0.98 3.21
N ARG A 195 3.12 1.69 4.30
CA ARG A 195 3.95 1.22 5.42
C ARG A 195 3.17 0.60 6.56
N THR A 196 1.86 0.81 6.58
CA THR A 196 0.99 0.32 7.64
C THR A 196 0.12 -0.81 7.16
N VAL A 197 -0.07 -1.81 8.01
CA VAL A 197 -1.02 -2.91 7.75
C VAL A 197 -2.45 -2.40 7.83
N GLY A 198 -2.76 -1.58 8.83
CA GLY A 198 -4.07 -0.97 9.00
C GLY A 198 -4.32 0.11 7.97
N LYS A 199 -5.50 0.07 7.33
CA LYS A 199 -5.97 1.04 6.36
C LYS A 199 -7.33 1.56 6.76
N ARG A 200 -7.65 2.76 6.30
CA ARG A 200 -8.98 3.35 6.43
C ARG A 200 -9.54 3.62 5.05
N LEU A 201 -10.72 3.10 4.79
CA LEU A 201 -11.52 3.48 3.64
C LEU A 201 -12.41 4.65 4.02
N ARG A 202 -12.43 5.67 3.18
CA ARG A 202 -13.25 6.87 3.41
C ARG A 202 -13.95 7.27 2.13
N VAL A 203 -15.23 7.56 2.23
CA VAL A 203 -16.02 8.12 1.14
C VAL A 203 -16.88 9.27 1.65
N VAL A 204 -17.00 10.31 0.85
CA VAL A 204 -17.94 11.40 1.04
C VAL A 204 -18.83 11.43 -0.20
N SER A 205 -20.12 11.17 0.00
CA SER A 205 -21.12 11.15 -1.07
C SER A 205 -22.10 12.31 -0.87
N THR A 206 -22.56 12.88 -1.97
CA THR A 206 -23.51 14.00 -1.96
C THR A 206 -24.87 13.54 -2.46
N PHE A 207 -25.92 13.84 -1.71
CA PHE A 207 -27.28 13.44 -2.03
C PHE A 207 -28.21 14.63 -1.97
N GLU A 208 -29.12 14.72 -2.93
CA GLU A 208 -30.18 15.71 -2.97
C GLU A 208 -31.53 15.01 -2.88
N TYR A 209 -32.34 15.40 -1.88
CA TYR A 209 -33.70 14.89 -1.65
C TYR A 209 -34.69 15.99 -1.84
N THR A 210 -35.90 15.64 -2.32
CA THR A 210 -37.02 16.56 -2.33
C THR A 210 -37.55 16.76 -0.91
N LEU A 211 -38.12 17.93 -0.64
CA LEU A 211 -38.82 18.26 0.61
C LEU A 211 -40.29 18.53 0.31
N ASP A 212 -41.17 17.90 1.05
CA ASP A 212 -42.60 18.06 0.93
C ASP A 212 -43.18 18.90 2.10
#